data_4a4ef5db04a46f0e27f11f4255760519
#
_entry.id   4a4ef5db04a46f0e27f11f4255760519
#
_cell.length_a   1.000
_cell.length_b   1.000
_cell.length_c   1.000
_cell.angle_alpha   90.00
_cell.angle_beta   90.00
_cell.angle_gamma   90.00
#
_symmetry.space_group_name_H-M   'P 1'
#
loop_
_entity.id
_entity.type
_entity.pdbx_description
1 polymer ?
#
loop_
_entity_poly.entity_id
_entity_poly.type
_entity_poly.pdbx_seq_one_letter_code
_entity_poly.pdbx_strand_id
1 'polypeptide(L)'
;MSVQQYDEIGEAFEGFKSLPLVRYGEVPSFLGMVGDVRGKSVLDLACGTGFYSREFKRRGATDVLGVDISVEMIAVAREIEQREPLDVRYEIGDVSELRPLGRRYDIGVAVQCLNYAESAAALERMCRNIHRSLVPGGEFFVFCQKPDYRFDCASLDKYGFLCEPTGEESETGPRARVTALLDPKPISIVSTVPRREVYEECLRASGFSEVRWVPLQVSEAGIREFGEDFWTDLLAHPPLEMLRCRA
;
A
#
# COMPACT_ATOMS: atom_id res chain seq x y z
N MET A 1 11.61 12.38 2.14
CA MET A 1 11.24 11.54 3.31
C MET A 1 12.38 10.58 3.60
N SER A 2 12.74 10.41 4.86
CA SER A 2 13.89 9.56 5.14
C SER A 2 13.47 8.09 5.05
N VAL A 3 14.14 7.32 4.21
CA VAL A 3 14.15 5.85 4.18
C VAL A 3 14.36 5.30 5.60
N GLN A 4 15.09 6.02 6.44
CA GLN A 4 15.39 5.73 7.85
C GLN A 4 14.18 5.27 8.69
N GLN A 5 12.97 5.84 8.49
CA GLN A 5 11.83 5.44 9.32
C GLN A 5 11.43 3.96 9.11
N TYR A 6 11.74 3.37 7.95
CA TYR A 6 11.49 1.97 7.64
C TYR A 6 12.64 1.05 7.98
N ASP A 7 13.88 1.54 7.87
CA ASP A 7 15.07 0.78 8.27
C ASP A 7 15.09 0.46 9.78
N GLU A 8 14.39 1.28 10.61
CA GLU A 8 14.32 1.08 12.06
C GLU A 8 13.24 0.09 12.52
N ILE A 9 12.28 -0.28 11.66
CA ILE A 9 11.11 -1.06 12.07
C ILE A 9 11.06 -2.49 11.50
N GLY A 10 11.85 -2.81 10.50
CA GLY A 10 12.12 -4.14 9.95
C GLY A 10 11.12 -5.26 10.33
N GLU A 11 11.55 -6.19 11.17
CA GLU A 11 10.70 -7.32 11.61
C GLU A 11 9.43 -6.90 12.35
N ALA A 12 9.46 -5.79 13.09
CA ALA A 12 8.28 -5.30 13.80
C ALA A 12 7.14 -4.89 12.85
N PHE A 13 7.46 -4.60 11.58
CA PHE A 13 6.47 -4.28 10.56
C PHE A 13 5.50 -5.45 10.27
N GLU A 14 5.95 -6.70 10.39
CA GLU A 14 5.05 -7.86 10.26
C GLU A 14 3.94 -7.87 11.32
N GLY A 15 4.19 -7.27 12.49
CA GLY A 15 3.20 -7.12 13.57
C GLY A 15 1.97 -6.32 13.17
N PHE A 16 2.07 -5.40 12.18
CA PHE A 16 0.92 -4.64 11.67
C PHE A 16 -0.22 -5.56 11.18
N LYS A 17 0.13 -6.74 10.65
CA LYS A 17 -0.84 -7.69 10.09
C LYS A 17 -1.77 -8.32 11.13
N SER A 18 -1.44 -8.20 12.42
CA SER A 18 -2.30 -8.67 13.52
C SER A 18 -3.36 -7.64 13.94
N LEU A 19 -3.16 -6.36 13.60
CA LEU A 19 -4.08 -5.28 14.00
C LEU A 19 -5.43 -5.42 13.30
N PRO A 20 -6.56 -5.16 13.99
CA PRO A 20 -7.90 -5.37 13.44
C PRO A 20 -8.14 -4.69 12.09
N LEU A 21 -7.74 -3.41 11.94
CA LEU A 21 -7.89 -2.68 10.67
C LEU A 21 -7.17 -3.39 9.52
N VAL A 22 -5.94 -3.85 9.75
CA VAL A 22 -5.14 -4.50 8.70
C VAL A 22 -5.68 -5.89 8.41
N ARG A 23 -5.89 -6.70 9.44
CA ARG A 23 -6.30 -8.10 9.33
C ARG A 23 -7.67 -8.28 8.68
N TYR A 24 -8.63 -7.43 9.04
CA TYR A 24 -10.04 -7.59 8.65
C TYR A 24 -10.54 -6.54 7.67
N GLY A 25 -9.84 -5.43 7.52
CA GLY A 25 -10.15 -4.35 6.59
C GLY A 25 -9.19 -4.32 5.40
N GLU A 26 -7.95 -3.90 5.62
CA GLU A 26 -6.94 -3.67 4.57
C GLU A 26 -6.69 -4.91 3.70
N VAL A 27 -6.18 -5.99 4.31
CA VAL A 27 -5.75 -7.18 3.57
C VAL A 27 -6.88 -7.81 2.77
N PRO A 28 -8.08 -8.11 3.35
CA PRO A 28 -9.16 -8.70 2.57
C PRO A 28 -9.72 -7.77 1.50
N SER A 29 -9.84 -6.46 1.76
CA SER A 29 -10.31 -5.49 0.77
C SER A 29 -9.36 -5.41 -0.42
N PHE A 30 -8.05 -5.25 -0.15
CA PHE A 30 -7.07 -5.10 -1.21
C PHE A 30 -6.93 -6.37 -2.06
N LEU A 31 -6.78 -7.52 -1.41
CA LEU A 31 -6.69 -8.80 -2.13
C LEU A 31 -8.00 -9.15 -2.87
N GLY A 32 -9.15 -8.74 -2.35
CA GLY A 32 -10.45 -8.86 -3.01
C GLY A 32 -10.56 -7.96 -4.25
N MET A 33 -10.06 -6.71 -4.18
CA MET A 33 -10.04 -5.79 -5.31
C MET A 33 -9.10 -6.25 -6.43
N VAL A 34 -7.89 -6.73 -6.09
CA VAL A 34 -6.95 -7.30 -7.07
C VAL A 34 -7.52 -8.55 -7.73
N GLY A 35 -8.22 -9.39 -6.96
CA GLY A 35 -8.94 -10.55 -7.48
C GLY A 35 -8.05 -11.72 -7.89
N ASP A 36 -8.33 -12.32 -9.06
CA ASP A 36 -7.62 -13.52 -9.54
C ASP A 36 -6.29 -13.17 -10.21
N VAL A 37 -5.20 -13.63 -9.63
CA VAL A 37 -3.82 -13.44 -10.10
C VAL A 37 -3.21 -14.72 -10.71
N ARG A 38 -3.98 -15.80 -10.85
CA ARG A 38 -3.47 -17.07 -11.39
C ARG A 38 -2.95 -16.89 -12.81
N GLY A 39 -1.73 -17.36 -13.03
CA GLY A 39 -1.07 -17.26 -14.33
C GLY A 39 -0.55 -15.87 -14.69
N LYS A 40 -0.72 -14.87 -13.84
CA LYS A 40 -0.29 -13.49 -14.07
C LYS A 40 1.06 -13.19 -13.42
N SER A 41 1.76 -12.21 -13.96
CA SER A 41 2.95 -11.63 -13.36
C SER A 41 2.59 -10.37 -12.55
N VAL A 42 3.15 -10.22 -11.35
CA VAL A 42 2.85 -9.13 -10.41
C VAL A 42 4.11 -8.37 -10.05
N LEU A 43 4.03 -7.05 -10.12
CA LEU A 43 5.03 -6.10 -9.62
C LEU A 43 4.50 -5.43 -8.36
N ASP A 44 5.13 -5.71 -7.22
CA ASP A 44 4.78 -5.15 -5.90
C ASP A 44 5.75 -4.03 -5.54
N LEU A 45 5.25 -2.80 -5.57
CA LEU A 45 6.01 -1.57 -5.40
C LEU A 45 5.87 -1.03 -3.97
N ALA A 46 7.00 -0.71 -3.34
CA ALA A 46 7.12 -0.51 -1.90
C ALA A 46 6.63 -1.75 -1.14
N CYS A 47 7.20 -2.91 -1.51
CA CYS A 47 6.75 -4.21 -1.02
C CYS A 47 7.03 -4.46 0.47
N GLY A 48 7.84 -3.60 1.12
CA GLY A 48 8.28 -3.77 2.50
C GLY A 48 8.92 -5.14 2.70
N THR A 49 8.49 -5.84 3.73
CA THR A 49 8.93 -7.22 4.06
C THR A 49 8.35 -8.31 3.13
N GLY A 50 7.64 -7.92 2.05
CA GLY A 50 7.14 -8.84 1.02
C GLY A 50 5.83 -9.56 1.35
N PHE A 51 5.04 -9.08 2.30
CA PHE A 51 3.78 -9.71 2.67
C PHE A 51 2.84 -9.91 1.47
N TYR A 52 2.51 -8.84 0.74
CA TYR A 52 1.63 -8.94 -0.42
C TYR A 52 2.25 -9.72 -1.57
N SER A 53 3.56 -9.56 -1.80
CA SER A 53 4.30 -10.36 -2.79
C SER A 53 4.11 -11.86 -2.55
N ARG A 54 4.27 -12.34 -1.30
CA ARG A 54 4.04 -13.73 -0.93
C ARG A 54 2.57 -14.16 -1.09
N GLU A 55 1.62 -13.28 -0.71
CA GLU A 55 0.20 -13.55 -0.88
C GLU A 55 -0.19 -13.73 -2.35
N PHE A 56 0.32 -12.92 -3.26
CA PHE A 56 0.08 -13.11 -4.69
C PHE A 56 0.68 -14.41 -5.21
N LYS A 57 1.87 -14.77 -4.75
CA LYS A 57 2.47 -16.04 -5.13
C LYS A 57 1.67 -17.25 -4.63
N ARG A 58 1.21 -17.25 -3.38
CA ARG A 58 0.31 -18.27 -2.82
C ARG A 58 -1.01 -18.40 -3.57
N ARG A 59 -1.49 -17.29 -4.16
CA ARG A 59 -2.70 -17.22 -4.99
C ARG A 59 -2.48 -17.61 -6.45
N GLY A 60 -1.27 -18.05 -6.82
CA GLY A 60 -0.96 -18.60 -8.13
C GLY A 60 -0.41 -17.64 -9.17
N ALA A 61 0.09 -16.47 -8.75
CA ALA A 61 0.87 -15.63 -9.63
C ALA A 61 2.14 -16.39 -10.11
N THR A 62 2.42 -16.33 -11.41
CA THR A 62 3.53 -17.09 -12.01
C THR A 62 4.88 -16.46 -11.70
N ASP A 63 4.94 -15.13 -11.69
CA ASP A 63 6.14 -14.37 -11.41
C ASP A 63 5.77 -13.17 -10.52
N VAL A 64 6.50 -12.99 -9.42
CA VAL A 64 6.31 -11.86 -8.51
C VAL A 64 7.65 -11.21 -8.25
N LEU A 65 7.72 -9.89 -8.49
CA LEU A 65 8.84 -9.05 -8.12
C LEU A 65 8.38 -8.01 -7.10
N GLY A 66 8.97 -8.06 -5.90
CA GLY A 66 8.86 -7.00 -4.89
C GLY A 66 10.01 -6.00 -5.04
N VAL A 67 9.69 -4.71 -5.03
CA VAL A 67 10.66 -3.62 -5.05
C VAL A 67 10.40 -2.70 -3.86
N ASP A 68 11.43 -2.41 -3.09
CA ASP A 68 11.38 -1.44 -2.00
C ASP A 68 12.66 -0.61 -1.94
N ILE A 69 12.56 0.63 -1.48
CA ILE A 69 13.69 1.53 -1.34
C ILE A 69 14.54 1.19 -0.10
N SER A 70 13.95 0.58 0.93
CA SER A 70 14.62 0.21 2.17
C SER A 70 15.44 -1.08 2.00
N VAL A 71 16.73 -0.97 2.29
CA VAL A 71 17.65 -2.12 2.30
C VAL A 71 17.24 -3.13 3.36
N GLU A 72 16.82 -2.66 4.53
CA GLU A 72 16.44 -3.49 5.68
C GLU A 72 15.14 -4.26 5.39
N MET A 73 14.14 -3.59 4.81
CA MET A 73 12.89 -4.27 4.41
C MET A 73 13.17 -5.40 3.41
N ILE A 74 14.00 -5.15 2.42
CA ILE A 74 14.38 -6.18 1.43
C ILE A 74 15.21 -7.30 2.06
N ALA A 75 16.07 -6.98 3.05
CA ALA A 75 16.81 -8.02 3.78
C ALA A 75 15.85 -8.95 4.51
N VAL A 76 14.89 -8.41 5.27
CA VAL A 76 13.84 -9.20 5.96
C VAL A 76 13.00 -9.99 4.96
N ALA A 77 12.58 -9.39 3.83
CA ALA A 77 11.81 -10.09 2.80
C ALA A 77 12.56 -11.31 2.24
N ARG A 78 13.87 -11.17 1.99
CA ARG A 78 14.74 -12.26 1.51
C ARG A 78 14.97 -13.34 2.56
N GLU A 79 15.10 -12.96 3.84
CA GLU A 79 15.19 -13.94 4.94
C GLU A 79 13.92 -14.79 5.07
N ILE A 80 12.75 -14.14 4.97
CA ILE A 80 11.47 -14.86 4.98
C ILE A 80 11.38 -15.80 3.78
N GLU A 81 11.77 -15.35 2.58
CA GLU A 81 11.79 -16.17 1.37
C GLU A 81 12.74 -17.37 1.48
N GLN A 82 13.87 -17.23 2.17
CA GLN A 82 14.79 -18.36 2.44
C GLN A 82 14.17 -19.39 3.40
N ARG A 83 13.37 -18.94 4.38
CA ARG A 83 12.69 -19.82 5.35
C ARG A 83 11.46 -20.51 4.75
N GLU A 84 10.74 -19.78 3.91
CA GLU A 84 9.49 -20.21 3.26
C GLU A 84 9.57 -19.94 1.75
N PRO A 85 10.27 -20.76 0.97
CA PRO A 85 10.50 -20.51 -0.45
C PRO A 85 9.19 -20.54 -1.26
N LEU A 86 8.87 -19.43 -1.90
CA LEU A 86 7.72 -19.27 -2.80
C LEU A 86 8.15 -18.85 -4.22
N ASP A 87 9.45 -18.66 -4.46
CA ASP A 87 10.01 -18.15 -5.70
C ASP A 87 9.56 -16.69 -5.97
N VAL A 88 9.60 -15.86 -4.93
CA VAL A 88 9.42 -14.40 -5.02
C VAL A 88 10.78 -13.74 -5.15
N ARG A 89 10.91 -12.81 -6.10
CA ARG A 89 12.13 -12.01 -6.25
C ARG A 89 12.00 -10.69 -5.56
N TYR A 90 13.08 -10.20 -4.94
CA TYR A 90 13.11 -8.92 -4.24
C TYR A 90 14.29 -8.07 -4.68
N GLU A 91 14.04 -6.81 -5.05
CA GLU A 91 15.05 -5.85 -5.50
C GLU A 91 14.95 -4.54 -4.70
N ILE A 92 16.11 -3.93 -4.43
CA ILE A 92 16.17 -2.60 -3.85
C ILE A 92 16.00 -1.59 -4.98
N GLY A 93 15.04 -0.66 -4.84
CA GLY A 93 14.80 0.35 -5.86
C GLY A 93 13.84 1.44 -5.42
N ASP A 94 14.07 2.65 -5.91
CA ASP A 94 13.17 3.79 -5.75
C ASP A 94 12.16 3.81 -6.90
N VAL A 95 10.87 3.81 -6.58
CA VAL A 95 9.78 3.86 -7.57
C VAL A 95 9.83 5.15 -8.40
N SER A 96 10.33 6.25 -7.82
CA SER A 96 10.50 7.52 -8.54
C SER A 96 11.64 7.49 -9.58
N GLU A 97 12.60 6.57 -9.42
CA GLU A 97 13.76 6.37 -10.28
C GLU A 97 13.86 4.93 -10.81
N LEU A 98 12.73 4.24 -10.90
CA LEU A 98 12.67 2.83 -11.26
C LEU A 98 13.29 2.58 -12.64
N ARG A 99 14.33 1.75 -12.66
CA ARG A 99 15.02 1.34 -13.88
C ARG A 99 14.18 0.33 -14.67
N PRO A 100 14.42 0.17 -15.98
CA PRO A 100 13.77 -0.89 -16.75
C PRO A 100 13.99 -2.27 -16.10
N LEU A 101 12.91 -2.97 -15.79
CA LEU A 101 12.92 -4.27 -15.08
C LEU A 101 13.17 -5.47 -16.01
N GLY A 102 13.59 -5.24 -17.26
CA GLY A 102 13.85 -6.30 -18.26
C GLY A 102 12.58 -6.96 -18.82
N ARG A 103 11.42 -6.75 -18.20
CA ARG A 103 10.10 -7.20 -18.66
C ARG A 103 8.99 -6.28 -18.16
N ARG A 104 7.79 -6.47 -18.67
CA ARG A 104 6.57 -5.83 -18.18
C ARG A 104 5.69 -6.83 -17.44
N TYR A 105 4.87 -6.33 -16.53
CA TYR A 105 4.01 -7.10 -15.64
C TYR A 105 2.54 -6.93 -16.00
N ASP A 106 1.72 -7.96 -15.76
CA ASP A 106 0.27 -7.92 -15.99
C ASP A 106 -0.42 -7.07 -14.93
N ILE A 107 0.10 -7.10 -13.70
CA ILE A 107 -0.45 -6.41 -12.55
C ILE A 107 0.67 -5.64 -11.85
N GLY A 108 0.41 -4.37 -11.55
CA GLY A 108 1.18 -3.57 -10.59
C GLY A 108 0.37 -3.36 -9.32
N VAL A 109 1.02 -3.42 -8.17
CA VAL A 109 0.39 -3.08 -6.89
C VAL A 109 1.27 -2.11 -6.11
N ALA A 110 0.66 -1.21 -5.35
CA ALA A 110 1.34 -0.24 -4.51
C ALA A 110 0.53 -0.01 -3.23
N VAL A 111 0.97 -0.61 -2.13
CA VAL A 111 0.35 -0.43 -0.82
C VAL A 111 1.14 0.58 -0.02
N GLN A 112 0.50 1.71 0.33
CA GLN A 112 1.14 2.81 1.08
C GLN A 112 2.44 3.31 0.42
N CYS A 113 2.44 3.45 -0.91
CA CYS A 113 3.61 3.84 -1.71
C CYS A 113 3.50 5.29 -2.21
N LEU A 114 2.44 5.60 -2.96
CA LEU A 114 2.28 6.90 -3.65
C LEU A 114 2.11 8.09 -2.68
N ASN A 115 1.62 7.84 -1.48
CA ASN A 115 1.47 8.82 -0.40
C ASN A 115 2.81 9.34 0.16
N TYR A 116 3.93 8.85 -0.36
CA TYR A 116 5.27 9.35 -0.05
C TYR A 116 5.83 10.31 -1.10
N ALA A 117 5.12 10.56 -2.17
CA ALA A 117 5.51 11.59 -3.13
C ALA A 117 5.41 12.99 -2.49
N GLU A 118 6.54 13.71 -2.43
CA GLU A 118 6.62 15.03 -1.79
C GLU A 118 6.08 16.17 -2.67
N SER A 119 5.93 15.92 -3.97
CA SER A 119 5.39 16.88 -4.95
C SER A 119 4.57 16.18 -6.02
N ALA A 120 3.72 16.94 -6.71
CA ALA A 120 2.96 16.43 -7.86
C ALA A 120 3.90 15.91 -8.96
N ALA A 121 5.02 16.58 -9.19
CA ALA A 121 6.04 16.14 -10.16
C ALA A 121 6.70 14.81 -9.75
N ALA A 122 6.93 14.58 -8.45
CA ALA A 122 7.46 13.31 -7.95
C ALA A 122 6.40 12.19 -8.11
N LEU A 123 5.15 12.46 -7.77
CA LEU A 123 4.03 11.54 -7.95
C LEU A 123 3.86 11.14 -9.42
N GLU A 124 3.89 12.11 -10.34
CA GLU A 124 3.80 11.84 -11.77
C GLU A 124 4.98 10.98 -12.27
N ARG A 125 6.22 11.23 -11.80
CA ARG A 125 7.36 10.37 -12.14
C ARG A 125 7.16 8.93 -11.68
N MET A 126 6.68 8.72 -10.43
CA MET A 126 6.35 7.40 -9.92
C MET A 126 5.29 6.73 -10.81
N CYS A 127 4.18 7.40 -11.07
CA CYS A 127 3.10 6.88 -11.91
C CYS A 127 3.58 6.53 -13.33
N ARG A 128 4.42 7.37 -13.95
CA ARG A 128 4.98 7.12 -15.27
C ARG A 128 5.92 5.91 -15.29
N ASN A 129 6.74 5.73 -14.26
CA ASN A 129 7.61 4.57 -14.12
C ASN A 129 6.82 3.28 -13.93
N ILE A 130 5.74 3.33 -13.14
CA ILE A 130 4.84 2.21 -12.94
C ILE A 130 4.14 1.85 -14.25
N HIS A 131 3.55 2.83 -14.93
CA HIS A 131 2.87 2.61 -16.23
C HIS A 131 3.78 1.91 -17.24
N ARG A 132 5.04 2.37 -17.38
CA ARG A 132 6.02 1.76 -18.30
C ARG A 132 6.41 0.33 -17.92
N SER A 133 6.24 -0.05 -16.67
CA SER A 133 6.55 -1.39 -16.15
C SER A 133 5.40 -2.39 -16.35
N LEU A 134 4.25 -1.92 -16.85
CA LEU A 134 3.08 -2.76 -17.11
C LEU A 134 2.94 -3.08 -18.61
N VAL A 135 2.32 -4.22 -18.89
CA VAL A 135 1.91 -4.56 -20.26
C VAL A 135 0.77 -3.61 -20.71
N PRO A 136 0.58 -3.36 -22.01
CA PRO A 136 -0.59 -2.63 -22.48
C PRO A 136 -1.88 -3.30 -22.01
N GLY A 137 -2.76 -2.54 -21.37
CA GLY A 137 -3.98 -3.04 -20.75
C GLY A 137 -3.77 -3.72 -19.38
N GLY A 138 -2.54 -3.71 -18.85
CA GLY A 138 -2.22 -4.17 -17.50
C GLY A 138 -2.95 -3.37 -16.43
N GLU A 139 -3.18 -3.97 -15.28
CA GLU A 139 -3.93 -3.33 -14.18
C GLU A 139 -2.98 -2.82 -13.10
N PHE A 140 -3.30 -1.65 -12.54
CA PHE A 140 -2.58 -1.10 -11.41
C PHE A 140 -3.53 -0.85 -10.25
N PHE A 141 -3.15 -1.34 -9.07
CA PHE A 141 -3.93 -1.27 -7.85
C PHE A 141 -3.15 -0.54 -6.76
N VAL A 142 -3.79 0.43 -6.14
CA VAL A 142 -3.21 1.24 -5.06
C VAL A 142 -4.03 1.07 -3.79
N PHE A 143 -3.36 0.98 -2.67
CA PHE A 143 -3.95 1.13 -1.34
C PHE A 143 -3.25 2.28 -0.63
N CYS A 144 -4.00 3.30 -0.24
CA CYS A 144 -3.45 4.50 0.37
C CYS A 144 -4.37 5.07 1.45
N GLN A 145 -3.91 6.12 2.12
CA GLN A 145 -4.78 6.91 2.97
C GLN A 145 -5.92 7.48 2.13
N LYS A 146 -7.12 7.51 2.72
CA LYS A 146 -8.31 8.03 2.02
C LYS A 146 -8.09 9.49 1.65
N PRO A 147 -8.25 9.87 0.37
CA PRO A 147 -8.21 11.26 -0.03
C PRO A 147 -9.20 12.09 0.79
N ASP A 148 -8.75 13.29 1.17
CA ASP A 148 -9.56 14.24 1.94
C ASP A 148 -10.03 13.69 3.30
N TYR A 149 -9.26 12.78 3.92
CA TYR A 149 -9.56 12.23 5.24
C TYR A 149 -9.67 13.33 6.29
N ARG A 150 -10.72 13.26 7.07
CA ARG A 150 -11.00 14.22 8.16
C ARG A 150 -10.46 13.69 9.47
N PHE A 151 -9.66 14.50 10.17
CA PHE A 151 -9.07 14.14 11.46
C PHE A 151 -9.99 14.38 12.66
N ASP A 152 -11.12 15.06 12.46
CA ASP A 152 -12.12 15.37 13.48
C ASP A 152 -13.22 14.28 13.60
N CYS A 153 -12.89 13.03 13.26
CA CYS A 153 -13.78 11.89 13.34
C CYS A 153 -13.48 10.99 14.56
N ALA A 154 -14.22 9.90 14.70
CA ALA A 154 -14.01 8.92 15.78
C ALA A 154 -12.59 8.36 15.78
N SER A 155 -12.05 8.05 16.99
CA SER A 155 -10.73 7.47 17.15
C SER A 155 -10.62 6.10 16.45
N LEU A 156 -9.43 5.82 15.93
CA LEU A 156 -9.09 4.54 15.30
C LEU A 156 -8.39 3.57 16.26
N ASP A 157 -8.25 3.93 17.54
CA ASP A 157 -7.49 3.18 18.54
C ASP A 157 -7.98 1.73 18.72
N LYS A 158 -9.31 1.52 18.76
CA LYS A 158 -9.89 0.17 18.84
C LYS A 158 -9.59 -0.71 17.62
N TYR A 159 -9.17 -0.11 16.50
CA TYR A 159 -8.73 -0.81 15.29
C TYR A 159 -7.20 -0.97 15.22
N GLY A 160 -6.48 -0.49 16.24
CA GLY A 160 -5.04 -0.61 16.38
C GLY A 160 -4.24 0.58 15.83
N PHE A 161 -4.86 1.73 15.56
CA PHE A 161 -4.17 2.89 14.98
C PHE A 161 -4.59 4.21 15.63
N LEU A 162 -3.68 5.19 15.55
CA LEU A 162 -3.99 6.61 15.67
C LEU A 162 -3.61 7.32 14.38
N CYS A 163 -4.38 8.33 13.99
CA CYS A 163 -4.09 9.15 12.82
C CYS A 163 -4.29 10.63 13.17
N GLU A 164 -3.20 11.40 13.14
CA GLU A 164 -3.16 12.77 13.63
C GLU A 164 -2.53 13.69 12.58
N PRO A 165 -3.07 14.91 12.34
CA PRO A 165 -2.45 15.88 11.45
C PRO A 165 -1.13 16.36 12.06
N THR A 166 -0.11 16.55 11.24
CA THR A 166 1.17 17.15 11.69
C THR A 166 1.14 18.69 11.66
N GLY A 167 0.16 19.28 10.99
CA GLY A 167 0.12 20.72 10.69
C GLY A 167 0.97 21.11 9.48
N GLU A 168 1.66 20.17 8.85
CA GLU A 168 2.45 20.40 7.64
C GLU A 168 1.62 20.05 6.39
N GLU A 169 1.89 20.77 5.30
CA GLU A 169 1.30 20.57 3.98
C GLU A 169 2.37 20.21 2.95
N SER A 170 2.00 19.37 2.00
CA SER A 170 2.76 19.13 0.77
C SER A 170 1.92 19.45 -0.45
N GLU A 171 2.52 19.47 -1.65
CA GLU A 171 1.76 19.69 -2.90
C GLU A 171 0.71 18.60 -3.13
N THR A 172 0.97 17.37 -2.65
CA THR A 172 0.07 16.24 -2.82
C THR A 172 -1.00 16.13 -1.74
N GLY A 173 -0.89 16.87 -0.65
CA GLY A 173 -1.87 16.93 0.43
C GLY A 173 -1.28 17.21 1.81
N PRO A 174 -2.13 17.31 2.87
CA PRO A 174 -1.68 17.47 4.24
C PRO A 174 -0.92 16.23 4.74
N ARG A 175 0.02 16.45 5.65
CA ARG A 175 0.79 15.37 6.28
C ARG A 175 0.12 14.88 7.55
N ALA A 176 0.14 13.58 7.72
CA ALA A 176 -0.40 12.91 8.90
C ALA A 176 0.63 11.99 9.53
N ARG A 177 0.59 11.92 10.86
CA ARG A 177 1.26 10.90 11.65
C ARG A 177 0.29 9.73 11.85
N VAL A 178 0.68 8.57 11.37
CA VAL A 178 -0.03 7.31 11.59
C VAL A 178 0.76 6.50 12.59
N THR A 179 0.14 6.15 13.72
CA THR A 179 0.76 5.34 14.77
C THR A 179 0.03 4.01 14.87
N ALA A 180 0.75 2.92 14.59
CA ALA A 180 0.28 1.57 14.87
C ALA A 180 0.51 1.25 16.34
N LEU A 181 -0.55 0.81 17.03
CA LEU A 181 -0.55 0.48 18.46
C LEU A 181 -0.08 -0.96 18.66
N LEU A 182 1.19 -1.20 18.39
CA LEU A 182 1.83 -2.51 18.57
C LEU A 182 2.39 -2.66 19.99
N ASP A 183 2.38 -3.90 20.50
CA ASP A 183 3.05 -4.29 21.72
C ASP A 183 4.41 -4.96 21.36
N PRO A 184 5.50 -4.67 22.05
CA PRO A 184 5.64 -3.81 23.23
C PRO A 184 5.82 -2.31 22.93
N LYS A 185 5.94 -1.91 21.66
CA LYS A 185 6.23 -0.50 21.31
C LYS A 185 5.42 -0.06 20.10
N PRO A 186 4.64 1.05 20.21
CA PRO A 186 3.99 1.66 19.05
C PRO A 186 5.00 2.11 17.99
N ILE A 187 4.58 2.05 16.72
CA ILE A 187 5.37 2.49 15.57
C ILE A 187 4.64 3.65 14.89
N SER A 188 5.33 4.78 14.74
CA SER A 188 4.79 5.96 14.07
C SER A 188 5.50 6.22 12.76
N ILE A 189 4.73 6.49 11.72
CA ILE A 189 5.20 6.92 10.41
C ILE A 189 4.50 8.20 10.01
N VAL A 190 5.16 9.04 9.22
CA VAL A 190 4.57 10.26 8.65
C VAL A 190 4.42 10.06 7.15
N SER A 191 3.21 10.31 6.65
CA SER A 191 2.89 10.23 5.22
C SER A 191 1.93 11.34 4.82
N THR A 192 1.59 11.45 3.55
CA THR A 192 0.65 12.44 3.03
C THR A 192 -0.75 11.82 2.90
N VAL A 193 -1.76 12.54 3.35
CA VAL A 193 -3.16 12.26 2.99
C VAL A 193 -3.38 12.85 1.60
N PRO A 194 -3.62 12.02 0.57
CA PRO A 194 -3.62 12.52 -0.80
C PRO A 194 -4.81 13.44 -1.07
N ARG A 195 -4.58 14.43 -1.95
CA ARG A 195 -5.68 15.12 -2.62
C ARG A 195 -6.12 14.29 -3.82
N ARG A 196 -7.41 14.00 -3.89
CA ARG A 196 -7.99 13.13 -4.94
C ARG A 196 -7.64 13.60 -6.34
N GLU A 197 -7.82 14.90 -6.59
CA GLU A 197 -7.58 15.50 -7.89
C GLU A 197 -6.13 15.35 -8.33
N VAL A 198 -5.17 15.57 -7.43
CA VAL A 198 -3.73 15.46 -7.73
C VAL A 198 -3.36 14.03 -8.11
N TYR A 199 -3.90 13.04 -7.41
CA TYR A 199 -3.66 11.64 -7.75
C TYR A 199 -4.24 11.25 -9.10
N GLU A 200 -5.49 11.64 -9.36
CA GLU A 200 -6.15 11.36 -10.63
C GLU A 200 -5.46 12.05 -11.82
N GLU A 201 -5.06 13.31 -11.66
CA GLU A 201 -4.33 14.05 -12.68
C GLU A 201 -2.98 13.41 -13.00
N CYS A 202 -2.18 13.08 -11.97
CA CYS A 202 -0.87 12.44 -12.16
C CYS A 202 -0.99 11.07 -12.83
N LEU A 203 -1.97 10.27 -12.45
CA LEU A 203 -2.22 8.96 -13.06
C LEU A 203 -2.61 9.10 -14.55
N ARG A 204 -3.58 9.98 -14.86
CA ARG A 204 -4.01 10.22 -16.26
C ARG A 204 -2.88 10.80 -17.11
N ALA A 205 -2.12 11.78 -16.59
CA ALA A 205 -0.97 12.36 -17.27
C ALA A 205 0.14 11.33 -17.56
N SER A 206 0.21 10.27 -16.74
CA SER A 206 1.16 9.17 -16.92
C SER A 206 0.70 8.08 -17.89
N GLY A 207 -0.52 8.18 -18.44
CA GLY A 207 -1.09 7.25 -19.41
C GLY A 207 -2.13 6.27 -18.85
N PHE A 208 -2.39 6.28 -17.54
CA PHE A 208 -3.42 5.42 -16.96
C PHE A 208 -4.84 5.87 -17.33
N SER A 209 -5.68 4.90 -17.63
CA SER A 209 -7.11 5.04 -17.88
C SER A 209 -7.95 4.36 -16.80
N GLU A 210 -9.27 4.53 -16.86
CA GLU A 210 -10.23 3.89 -15.95
C GLU A 210 -9.91 4.10 -14.45
N VAL A 211 -9.42 5.27 -14.08
CA VAL A 211 -9.08 5.60 -12.68
C VAL A 211 -10.36 5.57 -11.83
N ARG A 212 -10.43 4.64 -10.88
CA ARG A 212 -11.60 4.41 -10.02
C ARG A 212 -11.18 4.21 -8.57
N TRP A 213 -11.83 4.93 -7.68
CA TRP A 213 -11.69 4.73 -6.23
C TRP A 213 -12.65 3.63 -5.75
N VAL A 214 -12.16 2.81 -4.84
CA VAL A 214 -12.88 1.66 -4.28
C VAL A 214 -12.83 1.77 -2.76
N PRO A 215 -13.99 1.79 -2.08
CA PRO A 215 -14.03 1.95 -0.62
C PRO A 215 -13.46 0.73 0.11
N LEU A 216 -12.92 0.98 1.31
CA LEU A 216 -12.56 -0.05 2.27
C LEU A 216 -13.79 -0.87 2.66
N GLN A 217 -13.61 -2.16 2.81
CA GLN A 217 -14.63 -3.09 3.31
C GLN A 217 -14.08 -3.86 4.51
N VAL A 218 -14.96 -4.34 5.36
CA VAL A 218 -14.61 -5.26 6.44
C VAL A 218 -15.02 -6.66 6.03
N SER A 219 -14.12 -7.63 6.26
CA SER A 219 -14.38 -9.02 5.95
C SER A 219 -15.46 -9.62 6.87
N GLU A 220 -16.17 -10.62 6.37
CA GLU A 220 -17.13 -11.39 7.19
C GLU A 220 -16.48 -11.98 8.45
N ALA A 221 -15.19 -12.35 8.37
CA ALA A 221 -14.44 -12.83 9.53
C ALA A 221 -14.33 -11.77 10.62
N GLY A 222 -14.05 -10.51 10.24
CA GLY A 222 -14.00 -9.38 11.17
C GLY A 222 -15.37 -9.09 11.81
N ILE A 223 -16.44 -9.18 11.01
CA ILE A 223 -17.82 -9.02 11.53
C ILE A 223 -18.16 -10.14 12.51
N ARG A 224 -17.79 -11.39 12.21
CA ARG A 224 -18.03 -12.52 13.13
C ARG A 224 -17.24 -12.41 14.44
N GLU A 225 -16.02 -11.85 14.39
CA GLU A 225 -15.14 -11.77 15.56
C GLU A 225 -15.51 -10.63 16.50
N PHE A 226 -15.88 -9.45 15.95
CA PHE A 226 -16.09 -8.23 16.75
C PHE A 226 -17.54 -7.74 16.76
N GLY A 227 -18.41 -8.25 15.89
CA GLY A 227 -19.76 -7.72 15.65
C GLY A 227 -19.78 -6.52 14.71
N GLU A 228 -20.94 -6.22 14.13
CA GLU A 228 -21.14 -5.09 13.19
C GLU A 228 -20.90 -3.74 13.85
N ASP A 229 -21.38 -3.57 15.09
CA ASP A 229 -21.27 -2.30 15.85
C ASP A 229 -19.81 -1.86 16.06
N PHE A 230 -18.89 -2.82 16.21
CA PHE A 230 -17.46 -2.51 16.35
C PHE A 230 -16.93 -1.72 15.14
N TRP A 231 -17.39 -2.02 13.93
CA TRP A 231 -16.90 -1.46 12.68
C TRP A 231 -17.63 -0.20 12.21
N THR A 232 -18.69 0.21 12.89
CA THR A 232 -19.55 1.33 12.46
C THR A 232 -18.78 2.61 12.23
N ASP A 233 -17.93 3.01 13.17
CA ASP A 233 -17.14 4.25 13.06
C ASP A 233 -16.11 4.16 11.91
N LEU A 234 -15.45 3.01 11.75
CA LEU A 234 -14.50 2.77 10.67
C LEU A 234 -15.15 2.90 9.30
N LEU A 235 -16.33 2.31 9.12
CA LEU A 235 -17.03 2.31 7.84
C LEU A 235 -17.69 3.67 7.54
N ALA A 236 -18.08 4.41 8.58
CA ALA A 236 -18.57 5.77 8.40
C ALA A 236 -17.47 6.75 7.98
N HIS A 237 -16.26 6.59 8.53
CA HIS A 237 -15.11 7.46 8.29
C HIS A 237 -13.84 6.65 8.05
N PRO A 238 -13.74 5.87 6.96
CA PRO A 238 -12.59 5.03 6.70
C PRO A 238 -11.33 5.88 6.49
N PRO A 239 -10.20 5.54 7.15
CA PRO A 239 -8.94 6.27 6.98
C PRO A 239 -8.20 5.88 5.69
N LEU A 240 -8.65 4.82 5.05
CA LEU A 240 -7.99 4.19 3.92
C LEU A 240 -8.97 3.99 2.76
N GLU A 241 -8.47 4.11 1.56
CA GLU A 241 -9.23 3.85 0.33
C GLU A 241 -8.32 3.20 -0.71
N MET A 242 -8.92 2.52 -1.65
CA MET A 242 -8.23 1.86 -2.74
C MET A 242 -8.47 2.58 -4.06
N LEU A 243 -7.54 2.41 -5.00
CA LEU A 243 -7.68 2.90 -6.36
C LEU A 243 -7.26 1.81 -7.33
N ARG A 244 -7.97 1.67 -8.43
CA ARG A 244 -7.58 0.83 -9.57
C ARG A 244 -7.59 1.65 -10.85
N CYS A 245 -6.66 1.33 -11.75
CA CYS A 245 -6.59 1.92 -13.07
C CYS A 245 -5.94 0.95 -14.06
N ARG A 246 -5.91 1.31 -15.35
CA ARG A 246 -5.42 0.47 -16.43
C ARG A 246 -4.33 1.19 -17.23
N ALA A 247 -3.23 0.48 -17.54
CA ALA A 247 -2.12 0.95 -18.36
C ALA A 247 -2.40 0.84 -19.87
#